data_3d0e6536b0e21f229eacb3b9ed9167ea
#
_entry.id   3d0e6536b0e21f229eacb3b9ed9167ea
#
_cell.length_a   1.000
_cell.length_b   1.000
_cell.length_c   1.000
_cell.angle_alpha   90.00
_cell.angle_beta   90.00
_cell.angle_gamma   90.00
#
_symmetry.space_group_name_H-M   'P 1'
#
loop_
_entity.id
_entity.type
_entity.pdbx_description
1 polymer ?
#
loop_
_entity_poly.entity_id
_entity_poly.type
_entity_poly.pdbx_seq_one_letter_code
_entity_poly.pdbx_strand_id
1 'polypeptide(L)'
;IGSGLVGSEMCIRDSFKTADEIAKSVGFDPCGEERIDAALLHVLKEAENGGNLFKNAGNLCIPKAMLVVKCIELLETREITERMVVARCRELLNRNEITLYQNQAYRYSTAKAEEQVAMRVRERIRQGDTHIHADLDAEIARIERKLGVTLASEQKKAVKTCLCSPISIITGGPGTGKTMIQKFILEIYQKLKPAGSIACCAPTGRAARRMEQATGHPASTIHKALGLLADSDGEFGEPTMLD
;
A
#
# COMPACT_ATOMS: atom_id res chain seq x y z
N ILE A 1 -12.33 -22.04 -14.11
CA ILE A 1 -12.99 -21.90 -12.81
C ILE A 1 -12.24 -20.81 -12.07
N GLY A 2 -12.65 -19.57 -12.21
CA GLY A 2 -12.06 -18.39 -11.61
C GLY A 2 -13.14 -17.33 -11.43
N SER A 3 -13.91 -17.38 -10.33
CA SER A 3 -14.99 -16.43 -10.08
C SER A 3 -15.03 -15.89 -8.64
N GLY A 4 -13.90 -15.91 -7.92
CA GLY A 4 -13.89 -15.52 -6.49
C GLY A 4 -13.37 -14.11 -6.17
N LEU A 5 -12.81 -13.36 -7.14
CA LEU A 5 -12.17 -12.06 -6.87
C LEU A 5 -12.85 -10.86 -7.56
N VAL A 6 -13.83 -11.12 -8.41
CA VAL A 6 -14.54 -10.06 -9.17
C VAL A 6 -15.69 -9.45 -8.36
N GLY A 7 -16.21 -10.14 -7.36
CA GLY A 7 -17.38 -9.70 -6.59
C GLY A 7 -17.11 -8.58 -5.59
N SER A 8 -15.98 -8.60 -4.89
CA SER A 8 -15.68 -7.61 -3.85
C SER A 8 -15.23 -6.25 -4.40
N GLU A 9 -14.47 -6.25 -5.50
CA GLU A 9 -14.07 -4.99 -6.15
C GLU A 9 -15.23 -4.30 -6.88
N MET A 10 -16.18 -5.08 -7.40
CA MET A 10 -17.36 -4.53 -8.08
C MET A 10 -18.36 -3.92 -7.09
N CYS A 11 -18.52 -4.47 -5.87
CA CYS A 11 -19.36 -3.90 -4.83
C CYS A 11 -18.86 -2.54 -4.30
N ILE A 12 -17.56 -2.29 -4.29
CA ILE A 12 -17.00 -1.01 -3.85
C ILE A 12 -17.16 0.08 -4.92
N ARG A 13 -17.16 -0.29 -6.21
CA ARG A 13 -17.25 0.64 -7.34
C ARG A 13 -18.62 1.30 -7.50
N ASP A 14 -19.69 0.60 -7.14
CA ASP A 14 -21.07 1.11 -7.29
C ASP A 14 -21.67 1.66 -5.98
N SER A 15 -20.92 1.61 -4.87
CA SER A 15 -21.47 1.89 -3.55
C SER A 15 -21.98 3.33 -3.38
N PHE A 16 -21.30 4.35 -3.96
CA PHE A 16 -21.76 5.73 -3.84
C PHE A 16 -23.02 5.98 -4.67
N LYS A 17 -23.05 5.59 -5.95
CA LYS A 17 -24.22 5.82 -6.82
C LYS A 17 -25.46 5.12 -6.29
N THR A 18 -25.34 3.86 -5.88
CA THR A 18 -26.44 3.09 -5.30
C THR A 18 -26.94 3.73 -3.99
N ALA A 19 -26.03 4.12 -3.09
CA ALA A 19 -26.39 4.79 -1.85
C ALA A 19 -27.04 6.17 -2.11
N ASP A 20 -26.53 6.93 -3.08
CA ASP A 20 -27.08 8.23 -3.49
C ASP A 20 -28.48 8.11 -4.10
N GLU A 21 -28.71 7.08 -4.92
CA GLU A 21 -30.05 6.78 -5.48
C GLU A 21 -31.04 6.42 -4.36
N ILE A 22 -30.65 5.58 -3.41
CA ILE A 22 -31.48 5.24 -2.25
C ILE A 22 -31.76 6.49 -1.42
N ALA A 23 -30.76 7.31 -1.10
CA ALA A 23 -30.94 8.53 -0.33
C ALA A 23 -31.94 9.49 -1.00
N LYS A 24 -31.83 9.68 -2.31
CA LYS A 24 -32.80 10.47 -3.10
C LYS A 24 -34.22 9.89 -3.04
N SER A 25 -34.33 8.56 -3.11
CA SER A 25 -35.65 7.89 -3.09
C SER A 25 -36.39 8.03 -1.75
N VAL A 26 -35.64 8.17 -0.65
CA VAL A 26 -36.23 8.40 0.70
C VAL A 26 -36.32 9.86 1.09
N GLY A 27 -36.08 10.78 0.13
CA GLY A 27 -36.36 12.23 0.29
C GLY A 27 -35.18 13.03 0.87
N PHE A 28 -33.96 12.54 0.83
CA PHE A 28 -32.80 13.37 1.15
C PHE A 28 -32.62 14.48 0.11
N ASP A 29 -32.22 15.67 0.59
CA ASP A 29 -31.96 16.82 -0.26
C ASP A 29 -30.82 16.53 -1.27
N PRO A 30 -31.07 16.59 -2.60
CA PRO A 30 -30.07 16.41 -3.63
C PRO A 30 -28.90 17.41 -3.55
N CYS A 31 -29.10 18.56 -2.89
CA CYS A 31 -28.10 19.60 -2.66
C CYS A 31 -27.57 19.62 -1.24
N GLY A 32 -27.96 18.63 -0.42
CA GLY A 32 -27.61 18.52 0.99
C GLY A 32 -26.12 18.47 1.24
N GLU A 33 -25.70 19.03 2.36
CA GLU A 33 -24.29 19.13 2.75
C GLU A 33 -23.65 17.75 2.93
N GLU A 34 -24.36 16.80 3.54
CA GLU A 34 -23.90 15.43 3.78
C GLU A 34 -23.63 14.69 2.46
N ARG A 35 -24.44 14.95 1.44
CA ARG A 35 -24.26 14.37 0.11
C ARG A 35 -22.98 14.86 -0.54
N ILE A 36 -22.67 16.16 -0.41
CA ILE A 36 -21.43 16.74 -0.93
C ILE A 36 -20.22 16.21 -0.17
N ASP A 37 -20.31 16.09 1.16
CA ASP A 37 -19.27 15.52 2.01
C ASP A 37 -18.96 14.08 1.61
N ALA A 38 -19.98 13.24 1.47
CA ALA A 38 -19.85 11.86 1.04
C ALA A 38 -19.22 11.75 -0.36
N ALA A 39 -19.60 12.62 -1.29
CA ALA A 39 -19.00 12.65 -2.62
C ALA A 39 -17.53 13.03 -2.60
N LEU A 40 -17.12 14.03 -1.80
CA LEU A 40 -15.74 14.45 -1.63
C LEU A 40 -14.84 13.30 -1.09
N LEU A 41 -15.33 12.62 -0.05
CA LEU A 41 -14.63 11.48 0.54
C LEU A 41 -14.57 10.27 -0.41
N HIS A 42 -15.65 10.05 -1.18
CA HIS A 42 -15.69 8.99 -2.20
C HIS A 42 -14.69 9.25 -3.33
N VAL A 43 -14.57 10.47 -3.83
CA VAL A 43 -13.59 10.85 -4.86
C VAL A 43 -12.18 10.54 -4.40
N LEU A 44 -11.83 10.88 -3.15
CA LEU A 44 -10.51 10.57 -2.59
C LEU A 44 -10.30 9.05 -2.44
N LYS A 45 -11.33 8.32 -1.99
CA LYS A 45 -11.27 6.85 -1.88
C LYS A 45 -11.08 6.18 -3.24
N GLU A 46 -11.73 6.65 -4.28
CA GLU A 46 -11.52 6.14 -5.65
C GLU A 46 -10.13 6.49 -6.20
N ALA A 47 -9.56 7.63 -5.84
CA ALA A 47 -8.20 7.95 -6.22
C ALA A 47 -7.19 6.95 -5.61
N GLU A 48 -7.41 6.52 -4.36
CA GLU A 48 -6.59 5.52 -3.66
C GLU A 48 -6.74 4.11 -4.28
N ASN A 49 -7.96 3.68 -4.51
CA ASN A 49 -8.28 2.30 -4.86
C ASN A 49 -8.45 2.04 -6.37
N GLY A 50 -8.55 3.10 -7.16
CA GLY A 50 -9.00 3.04 -8.54
C GLY A 50 -10.54 2.94 -8.63
N GLY A 51 -11.10 3.37 -9.74
CA GLY A 51 -12.53 3.33 -9.95
C GLY A 51 -12.96 4.02 -11.24
N ASN A 52 -14.23 4.39 -11.32
CA ASN A 52 -14.79 5.03 -12.52
C ASN A 52 -14.23 6.43 -12.77
N LEU A 53 -13.88 7.16 -11.71
CA LEU A 53 -13.33 8.52 -11.79
C LEU A 53 -11.82 8.53 -12.07
N PHE A 54 -11.11 7.47 -11.69
CA PHE A 54 -9.66 7.34 -11.84
C PHE A 54 -9.30 5.98 -12.44
N LYS A 55 -8.69 5.99 -13.62
CA LYS A 55 -8.29 4.76 -14.32
C LYS A 55 -7.20 3.97 -13.59
N ASN A 56 -6.35 4.67 -12.83
CA ASN A 56 -5.24 4.08 -12.10
C ASN A 56 -5.47 4.22 -10.60
N ALA A 57 -5.29 3.12 -9.87
CA ALA A 57 -5.26 3.09 -8.41
C ALA A 57 -3.93 3.59 -7.85
N GLY A 58 -3.89 3.89 -6.55
CA GLY A 58 -2.67 4.17 -5.80
C GLY A 58 -2.31 5.66 -5.70
N ASN A 59 -3.24 6.56 -6.01
CA ASN A 59 -3.04 7.99 -5.77
C ASN A 59 -3.46 8.33 -4.34
N LEU A 60 -2.53 8.41 -3.42
CA LEU A 60 -2.80 8.76 -2.03
C LEU A 60 -3.36 10.18 -1.87
N CYS A 61 -3.15 11.03 -2.86
CA CYS A 61 -3.65 12.41 -2.91
C CYS A 61 -3.98 12.82 -4.34
N ILE A 62 -4.76 13.87 -4.48
CA ILE A 62 -5.06 14.52 -5.75
C ILE A 62 -5.03 16.04 -5.60
N PRO A 63 -4.77 16.81 -6.68
CA PRO A 63 -4.86 18.25 -6.64
C PRO A 63 -6.22 18.71 -6.14
N LYS A 64 -6.27 19.70 -5.24
CA LYS A 64 -7.52 20.24 -4.68
C LYS A 64 -8.52 20.66 -5.79
N ALA A 65 -8.03 21.26 -6.86
CA ALA A 65 -8.88 21.63 -7.99
C ALA A 65 -9.53 20.40 -8.65
N MET A 66 -8.77 19.30 -8.78
CA MET A 66 -9.29 18.06 -9.34
C MET A 66 -10.35 17.44 -8.41
N LEU A 67 -10.15 17.49 -7.09
CA LEU A 67 -11.14 17.02 -6.12
C LEU A 67 -12.48 17.73 -6.32
N VAL A 68 -12.47 19.07 -6.45
CA VAL A 68 -13.69 19.86 -6.64
C VAL A 68 -14.38 19.52 -7.97
N VAL A 69 -13.62 19.46 -9.07
CA VAL A 69 -14.16 19.09 -10.39
C VAL A 69 -14.78 17.70 -10.38
N LYS A 70 -14.05 16.71 -9.85
CA LYS A 70 -14.53 15.32 -9.80
C LYS A 70 -15.74 15.14 -8.88
N CYS A 71 -15.83 15.91 -7.79
CA CYS A 71 -17.01 15.93 -6.94
C CYS A 71 -18.25 16.46 -7.69
N ILE A 72 -18.11 17.57 -8.42
CA ILE A 72 -19.22 18.12 -9.21
C ILE A 72 -19.65 17.15 -10.32
N GLU A 73 -18.69 16.54 -11.03
CA GLU A 73 -18.96 15.50 -12.05
C GLU A 73 -19.74 14.32 -11.46
N LEU A 74 -19.34 13.84 -10.25
CA LEU A 74 -19.98 12.72 -9.58
C LEU A 74 -21.42 13.00 -9.16
N LEU A 75 -21.68 14.22 -8.67
CA LEU A 75 -22.99 14.61 -8.13
C LEU A 75 -24.05 14.84 -9.21
N GLU A 76 -23.63 15.13 -10.46
CA GLU A 76 -24.51 15.29 -11.65
C GLU A 76 -25.71 16.26 -11.43
N THR A 77 -25.56 17.23 -10.51
CA THR A 77 -26.63 18.16 -10.10
C THR A 77 -26.21 19.59 -10.45
N ARG A 78 -27.00 20.27 -11.31
CA ARG A 78 -26.69 21.63 -11.79
C ARG A 78 -26.76 22.71 -10.70
N GLU A 79 -27.48 22.45 -9.62
CA GLU A 79 -27.67 23.37 -8.50
C GLU A 79 -26.45 23.38 -7.56
N ILE A 80 -25.62 22.34 -7.59
CA ILE A 80 -24.38 22.27 -6.79
C ILE A 80 -23.28 23.08 -7.48
N THR A 81 -22.93 24.17 -6.84
CA THR A 81 -21.90 25.10 -7.36
C THR A 81 -20.51 24.77 -6.79
N GLU A 82 -19.47 25.21 -7.50
CA GLU A 82 -18.08 25.10 -7.00
C GLU A 82 -17.93 25.75 -5.61
N ARG A 83 -18.62 26.85 -5.35
CA ARG A 83 -18.59 27.55 -4.04
C ARG A 83 -19.10 26.64 -2.90
N MET A 84 -20.17 25.89 -3.15
CA MET A 84 -20.72 24.93 -2.17
C MET A 84 -19.70 23.82 -1.89
N VAL A 85 -19.14 23.21 -2.92
CA VAL A 85 -18.14 22.13 -2.77
C VAL A 85 -16.89 22.63 -2.04
N VAL A 86 -16.40 23.83 -2.37
CA VAL A 86 -15.24 24.44 -1.67
C VAL A 86 -15.57 24.76 -0.21
N ALA A 87 -16.78 25.20 0.10
CA ALA A 87 -17.22 25.43 1.49
C ALA A 87 -17.21 24.09 2.27
N ARG A 88 -17.75 23.01 1.69
CA ARG A 88 -17.75 21.69 2.32
C ARG A 88 -16.32 21.13 2.49
N CYS A 89 -15.42 21.36 1.53
CA CYS A 89 -14.00 21.02 1.71
C CYS A 89 -13.39 21.67 2.96
N ARG A 90 -13.77 22.93 3.27
CA ARG A 90 -13.27 23.62 4.48
C ARG A 90 -13.82 22.97 5.75
N GLU A 91 -15.11 22.58 5.75
CA GLU A 91 -15.71 21.88 6.89
C GLU A 91 -15.06 20.50 7.13
N LEU A 92 -14.82 19.72 6.08
CA LEU A 92 -14.12 18.44 6.19
C LEU A 92 -12.67 18.60 6.67
N LEU A 93 -12.00 19.71 6.31
CA LEU A 93 -10.69 20.07 6.88
C LEU A 93 -10.79 20.36 8.39
N ASN A 94 -11.79 21.13 8.82
CA ASN A 94 -12.02 21.43 10.22
C ASN A 94 -12.33 20.18 11.07
N ARG A 95 -13.02 19.20 10.47
CA ARG A 95 -13.36 17.91 11.11
C ARG A 95 -12.24 16.89 11.06
N ASN A 96 -11.10 17.20 10.43
CA ASN A 96 -10.01 16.25 10.19
C ASN A 96 -10.44 15.00 9.39
N GLU A 97 -11.38 15.14 8.48
CA GLU A 97 -11.75 14.05 7.55
C GLU A 97 -10.88 14.07 6.29
N ILE A 98 -10.49 15.26 5.85
CA ILE A 98 -9.50 15.48 4.81
C ILE A 98 -8.36 16.37 5.32
N THR A 99 -7.26 16.39 4.60
CA THR A 99 -6.18 17.36 4.84
C THR A 99 -5.58 17.85 3.53
N LEU A 100 -4.91 19.00 3.58
CA LEU A 100 -4.24 19.59 2.44
C LEU A 100 -2.74 19.73 2.73
N TYR A 101 -1.92 19.26 1.80
CA TYR A 101 -0.50 19.49 1.82
C TYR A 101 -0.03 19.90 0.41
N GLN A 102 0.64 21.04 0.30
CA GLN A 102 1.10 21.59 -0.98
C GLN A 102 0.03 21.59 -2.09
N ASN A 103 -1.19 22.00 -1.75
CA ASN A 103 -2.36 22.01 -2.65
C ASN A 103 -2.84 20.63 -3.11
N GLN A 104 -2.35 19.54 -2.50
CA GLN A 104 -2.84 18.18 -2.67
C GLN A 104 -3.83 17.86 -1.56
N ALA A 105 -4.96 17.27 -1.91
CA ALA A 105 -5.99 16.83 -0.97
C ALA A 105 -5.82 15.34 -0.68
N TYR A 106 -5.88 14.97 0.59
CA TYR A 106 -5.78 13.62 1.11
C TYR A 106 -6.98 13.31 1.99
N ARG A 107 -7.36 12.05 2.10
CA ARG A 107 -8.08 11.58 3.28
C ARG A 107 -7.17 11.72 4.49
N TYR A 108 -7.70 12.21 5.60
CA TYR A 108 -6.89 12.45 6.80
C TYR A 108 -6.20 11.17 7.31
N SER A 109 -6.92 10.06 7.33
CA SER A 109 -6.36 8.75 7.74
C SER A 109 -5.17 8.32 6.86
N THR A 110 -5.26 8.51 5.55
CA THR A 110 -4.20 8.17 4.59
C THR A 110 -2.98 9.06 4.76
N ALA A 111 -3.17 10.38 4.95
CA ALA A 111 -2.07 11.30 5.21
C ALA A 111 -1.35 10.97 6.53
N LYS A 112 -2.11 10.60 7.57
CA LYS A 112 -1.54 10.17 8.86
C LYS A 112 -0.77 8.86 8.73
N ALA A 113 -1.26 7.90 7.97
CA ALA A 113 -0.55 6.65 7.72
C ALA A 113 0.77 6.91 6.97
N GLU A 114 0.77 7.78 5.95
CA GLU A 114 1.97 8.18 5.21
C GLU A 114 3.00 8.86 6.14
N GLU A 115 2.56 9.79 6.99
CA GLU A 115 3.41 10.46 7.97
C GLU A 115 4.04 9.45 8.94
N GLN A 116 3.26 8.51 9.47
CA GLN A 116 3.74 7.47 10.39
C GLN A 116 4.76 6.56 9.71
N VAL A 117 4.50 6.12 8.46
CA VAL A 117 5.46 5.33 7.70
C VAL A 117 6.76 6.10 7.50
N ALA A 118 6.69 7.37 7.11
CA ALA A 118 7.86 8.22 6.93
C ALA A 118 8.67 8.38 8.23
N MET A 119 8.00 8.56 9.37
CA MET A 119 8.66 8.64 10.68
C MET A 119 9.37 7.33 11.03
N ARG A 120 8.70 6.17 10.88
CA ARG A 120 9.32 4.87 11.18
C ARG A 120 10.48 4.53 10.26
N VAL A 121 10.38 4.83 8.96
CA VAL A 121 11.48 4.66 8.02
C VAL A 121 12.67 5.53 8.43
N ARG A 122 12.43 6.80 8.79
CA ARG A 122 13.48 7.72 9.25
C ARG A 122 14.15 7.22 10.54
N GLU A 123 13.37 6.72 11.48
CA GLU A 123 13.87 6.16 12.73
C GLU A 123 14.77 4.94 12.46
N ARG A 124 14.32 4.01 11.61
CA ARG A 124 15.13 2.84 11.22
C ARG A 124 16.44 3.24 10.55
N ILE A 125 16.42 4.23 9.67
CA ILE A 125 17.64 4.75 9.02
C ILE A 125 18.60 5.35 10.08
N ARG A 126 18.07 6.05 11.08
CA ARG A 126 18.88 6.65 12.15
C ARG A 126 19.53 5.61 13.09
N GLN A 127 18.92 4.42 13.24
CA GLN A 127 19.49 3.33 14.02
C GLN A 127 20.81 2.78 13.41
N GLY A 128 21.11 3.15 12.17
CA GLY A 128 22.37 2.84 11.51
C GLY A 128 22.42 1.43 10.89
N ASP A 129 23.61 1.02 10.52
CA ASP A 129 23.86 -0.22 9.84
C ASP A 129 23.50 -1.46 10.67
N THR A 130 23.20 -2.56 10.00
CA THR A 130 22.86 -3.85 10.63
C THR A 130 24.03 -4.55 11.33
N HIS A 131 25.21 -3.92 11.38
CA HIS A 131 26.45 -4.45 11.98
C HIS A 131 26.80 -5.86 11.52
N ILE A 132 26.64 -6.14 10.22
CA ILE A 132 27.13 -7.37 9.61
C ILE A 132 28.59 -7.15 9.23
N HIS A 133 29.49 -7.64 10.09
CA HIS A 133 30.93 -7.61 9.87
C HIS A 133 31.40 -8.95 9.28
N ALA A 134 31.08 -9.21 8.03
CA ALA A 134 31.48 -10.42 7.32
C ALA A 134 32.00 -10.08 5.92
N ASP A 135 32.88 -10.93 5.39
CA ASP A 135 33.26 -10.87 3.98
C ASP A 135 32.08 -11.33 3.11
N LEU A 136 31.26 -10.36 2.71
CA LEU A 136 30.07 -10.63 1.89
C LEU A 136 30.45 -11.11 0.49
N ASP A 137 31.63 -10.79 -0.04
CA ASP A 137 32.13 -11.31 -1.32
C ASP A 137 32.39 -12.81 -1.22
N ALA A 138 33.04 -13.25 -0.16
CA ALA A 138 33.28 -14.67 0.09
C ALA A 138 31.94 -15.43 0.30
N GLU A 139 30.98 -14.85 1.00
CA GLU A 139 29.66 -15.48 1.20
C GLU A 139 28.86 -15.57 -0.10
N ILE A 140 28.85 -14.52 -0.92
CA ILE A 140 28.22 -14.54 -2.25
C ILE A 140 28.86 -15.62 -3.11
N ALA A 141 30.19 -15.65 -3.18
CA ALA A 141 30.94 -16.65 -3.97
C ALA A 141 30.69 -18.10 -3.49
N ARG A 142 30.49 -18.29 -2.18
CA ARG A 142 30.10 -19.59 -1.61
C ARG A 142 28.73 -20.05 -2.13
N ILE A 143 27.76 -19.16 -2.16
CA ILE A 143 26.39 -19.48 -2.64
C ILE A 143 26.39 -19.65 -4.16
N GLU A 144 27.13 -18.81 -4.90
CA GLU A 144 27.30 -18.96 -6.36
C GLU A 144 27.77 -20.39 -6.70
N ARG A 145 28.79 -20.87 -5.99
CA ARG A 145 29.29 -22.27 -6.15
C ARG A 145 28.27 -23.33 -5.76
N LYS A 146 27.52 -23.11 -4.64
CA LYS A 146 26.50 -24.05 -4.17
C LYS A 146 25.32 -24.17 -5.17
N LEU A 147 24.94 -23.08 -5.80
CA LEU A 147 23.79 -23.04 -6.71
C LEU A 147 24.16 -23.19 -8.20
N GLY A 148 25.45 -23.18 -8.54
CA GLY A 148 25.92 -23.23 -9.93
C GLY A 148 25.52 -21.99 -10.75
N VAL A 149 25.41 -20.82 -10.11
CA VAL A 149 25.01 -19.57 -10.75
C VAL A 149 26.01 -18.47 -10.44
N THR A 150 26.08 -17.47 -11.30
CA THR A 150 26.91 -16.26 -11.08
C THR A 150 26.01 -15.04 -11.12
N LEU A 151 26.09 -14.21 -10.08
CA LEU A 151 25.35 -12.94 -10.01
C LEU A 151 26.09 -11.86 -10.83
N ALA A 152 25.32 -11.04 -11.53
CA ALA A 152 25.84 -9.83 -12.15
C ALA A 152 26.30 -8.82 -11.08
N SER A 153 27.17 -7.87 -11.45
CA SER A 153 27.71 -6.86 -10.54
C SER A 153 26.65 -6.10 -9.77
N GLU A 154 25.61 -5.66 -10.44
CA GLU A 154 24.48 -4.93 -9.81
C GLU A 154 23.66 -5.83 -8.86
N GLN A 155 23.53 -7.12 -9.16
CA GLN A 155 22.88 -8.07 -8.27
C GLN A 155 23.72 -8.31 -7.00
N LYS A 156 25.05 -8.44 -7.13
CA LYS A 156 25.96 -8.53 -5.97
C LYS A 156 25.88 -7.28 -5.10
N LYS A 157 25.87 -6.11 -5.73
CA LYS A 157 25.68 -4.83 -5.03
C LYS A 157 24.35 -4.78 -4.27
N ALA A 158 23.24 -5.22 -4.90
CA ALA A 158 21.94 -5.28 -4.25
C ALA A 158 21.93 -6.19 -3.00
N VAL A 159 22.54 -7.39 -3.09
CA VAL A 159 22.70 -8.30 -1.95
C VAL A 159 23.45 -7.62 -0.80
N LYS A 160 24.61 -7.02 -1.09
CA LYS A 160 25.43 -6.34 -0.08
C LYS A 160 24.68 -5.17 0.56
N THR A 161 24.05 -4.32 -0.27
CA THR A 161 23.25 -3.17 0.24
C THR A 161 22.16 -3.63 1.17
N CYS A 162 21.41 -4.69 0.82
CA CYS A 162 20.33 -5.20 1.68
C CYS A 162 20.82 -5.77 3.00
N LEU A 163 22.01 -6.39 3.01
CA LEU A 163 22.58 -6.97 4.24
C LEU A 163 23.18 -5.91 5.16
N CYS A 164 23.66 -4.80 4.62
CA CYS A 164 24.29 -3.72 5.38
C CYS A 164 23.35 -2.60 5.79
N SER A 165 22.21 -2.43 5.11
CA SER A 165 21.30 -1.31 5.34
C SER A 165 20.07 -1.73 6.17
N PRO A 166 19.59 -0.90 7.09
CA PRO A 166 18.42 -1.20 7.91
C PRO A 166 17.13 -1.26 7.10
N ILE A 167 17.08 -0.58 5.96
CA ILE A 167 15.98 -0.62 4.98
C ILE A 167 16.58 -0.59 3.58
N SER A 168 16.08 -1.45 2.70
CA SER A 168 16.49 -1.48 1.30
C SER A 168 15.31 -1.77 0.39
N ILE A 169 15.30 -1.18 -0.79
CA ILE A 169 14.30 -1.40 -1.83
C ILE A 169 15.00 -1.94 -3.07
N ILE A 170 14.59 -3.13 -3.53
CA ILE A 170 15.08 -3.74 -4.76
C ILE A 170 14.02 -3.56 -5.85
N THR A 171 14.33 -2.79 -6.88
CA THR A 171 13.48 -2.60 -8.04
C THR A 171 14.09 -3.25 -9.28
N GLY A 172 13.27 -3.50 -10.28
CA GLY A 172 13.73 -4.06 -11.56
C GLY A 172 12.57 -4.66 -12.35
N GLY A 173 12.73 -4.75 -13.65
CA GLY A 173 11.76 -5.37 -14.55
C GLY A 173 11.52 -6.87 -14.30
N PRO A 174 10.60 -7.50 -15.00
CA PRO A 174 10.44 -8.95 -14.98
C PRO A 174 11.72 -9.64 -15.48
N GLY A 175 12.07 -10.78 -14.90
CA GLY A 175 13.24 -11.55 -15.31
C GLY A 175 14.62 -11.04 -14.85
N THR A 176 14.70 -9.92 -14.11
CA THR A 176 15.98 -9.36 -13.65
C THR A 176 16.64 -10.10 -12.47
N GLY A 177 16.07 -11.23 -12.04
CA GLY A 177 16.64 -12.05 -10.98
C GLY A 177 16.35 -11.61 -9.55
N LYS A 178 15.33 -10.76 -9.32
CA LYS A 178 14.95 -10.31 -7.96
C LYS A 178 14.77 -11.45 -6.96
N THR A 179 14.15 -12.54 -7.36
CA THR A 179 13.94 -13.71 -6.51
C THR A 179 15.26 -14.44 -6.17
N MET A 180 16.19 -14.44 -7.12
CA MET A 180 17.53 -14.96 -6.88
C MET A 180 18.28 -14.11 -5.85
N ILE A 181 18.21 -12.79 -5.98
CA ILE A 181 18.79 -11.85 -5.01
C ILE A 181 18.19 -12.10 -3.61
N GLN A 182 16.87 -12.25 -3.49
CA GLN A 182 16.24 -12.58 -2.21
C GLN A 182 16.77 -13.87 -1.61
N LYS A 183 16.93 -14.92 -2.41
CA LYS A 183 17.49 -16.19 -1.94
C LYS A 183 18.91 -16.02 -1.38
N PHE A 184 19.77 -15.27 -2.06
CA PHE A 184 21.12 -14.98 -1.57
C PHE A 184 21.10 -14.22 -0.24
N ILE A 185 20.26 -13.18 -0.14
CA ILE A 185 20.09 -12.39 1.09
C ILE A 185 19.69 -13.29 2.26
N LEU A 186 18.67 -14.12 2.07
CA LEU A 186 18.13 -14.99 3.11
C LEU A 186 19.16 -16.04 3.57
N GLU A 187 19.85 -16.71 2.63
CA GLU A 187 20.87 -17.70 2.97
C GLU A 187 22.07 -17.09 3.69
N ILE A 188 22.50 -15.89 3.29
CA ILE A 188 23.61 -15.20 3.95
C ILE A 188 23.17 -14.74 5.35
N TYR A 189 22.01 -14.09 5.45
CA TYR A 189 21.50 -13.59 6.71
C TYR A 189 21.33 -14.71 7.74
N GLN A 190 20.71 -15.82 7.35
CA GLN A 190 20.49 -16.97 8.24
C GLN A 190 21.80 -17.57 8.75
N LYS A 191 22.84 -17.61 7.90
CA LYS A 191 24.17 -18.07 8.32
C LYS A 191 24.84 -17.11 9.30
N LEU A 192 24.76 -15.80 9.03
CA LEU A 192 25.45 -14.79 9.84
C LEU A 192 24.70 -14.45 11.13
N LYS A 193 23.40 -14.64 11.16
CA LYS A 193 22.51 -14.38 12.30
C LYS A 193 21.58 -15.59 12.55
N PRO A 194 22.11 -16.74 13.05
CA PRO A 194 21.33 -17.96 13.24
C PRO A 194 20.15 -17.79 14.21
N ALA A 195 20.30 -16.91 15.20
CA ALA A 195 19.24 -16.57 16.16
C ALA A 195 18.33 -15.43 15.67
N GLY A 196 18.60 -14.86 14.50
CA GLY A 196 17.79 -13.80 13.91
C GLY A 196 16.47 -14.36 13.34
N SER A 197 15.39 -13.65 13.54
CA SER A 197 14.12 -13.97 12.92
C SER A 197 14.04 -13.47 11.48
N ILE A 198 13.43 -14.26 10.61
CA ILE A 198 13.15 -13.91 9.20
C ILE A 198 11.67 -14.09 8.95
N ALA A 199 11.00 -13.04 8.52
CA ALA A 199 9.63 -13.08 8.06
C ALA A 199 9.56 -12.73 6.56
N CYS A 200 9.17 -13.71 5.73
CA CYS A 200 8.95 -13.49 4.31
C CYS A 200 7.45 -13.26 4.06
N CYS A 201 7.10 -12.10 3.54
CA CYS A 201 5.71 -11.72 3.34
C CYS A 201 5.43 -11.23 1.92
N ALA A 202 4.22 -11.49 1.44
CA ALA A 202 3.75 -11.03 0.13
C ALA A 202 2.31 -10.52 0.20
N PRO A 203 1.87 -9.65 -0.73
CA PRO A 203 0.50 -9.12 -0.72
C PRO A 203 -0.59 -10.18 -0.89
N THR A 204 -0.30 -11.26 -1.62
CA THR A 204 -1.28 -12.33 -1.92
C THR A 204 -0.73 -13.70 -1.58
N GLY A 205 -1.62 -14.67 -1.27
CA GLY A 205 -1.24 -16.04 -0.99
C GLY A 205 -0.51 -16.71 -2.16
N ARG A 206 -0.86 -16.37 -3.40
CA ARG A 206 -0.17 -16.88 -4.59
C ARG A 206 1.27 -16.36 -4.68
N ALA A 207 1.48 -15.09 -4.36
CA ALA A 207 2.81 -14.48 -4.34
C ALA A 207 3.65 -15.05 -3.19
N ALA A 208 3.07 -15.25 -2.01
CA ALA A 208 3.74 -15.89 -0.87
C ALA A 208 4.21 -17.31 -1.21
N ARG A 209 3.36 -18.15 -1.78
CA ARG A 209 3.73 -19.50 -2.22
C ARG A 209 4.86 -19.51 -3.26
N ARG A 210 4.84 -18.57 -4.22
CA ARG A 210 5.91 -18.43 -5.20
C ARG A 210 7.23 -18.01 -4.54
N MET A 211 7.16 -17.10 -3.57
CA MET A 211 8.34 -16.68 -2.80
C MET A 211 8.93 -17.86 -2.04
N GLU A 212 8.11 -18.63 -1.32
CA GLU A 212 8.54 -19.82 -0.58
C GLU A 212 9.19 -20.87 -1.50
N GLN A 213 8.56 -21.20 -2.64
CA GLN A 213 9.11 -22.15 -3.61
C GLN A 213 10.46 -21.69 -4.18
N ALA A 214 10.63 -20.40 -4.43
CA ALA A 214 11.82 -19.87 -5.04
C ALA A 214 12.98 -19.65 -4.06
N THR A 215 12.67 -19.28 -2.81
CA THR A 215 13.68 -18.99 -1.78
C THR A 215 13.99 -20.19 -0.89
N GLY A 216 13.04 -21.12 -0.74
CA GLY A 216 13.12 -22.22 0.23
C GLY A 216 12.82 -21.80 1.67
N HIS A 217 12.40 -20.54 1.91
CA HIS A 217 12.01 -20.03 3.22
C HIS A 217 10.49 -19.91 3.33
N PRO A 218 9.90 -20.27 4.49
CA PRO A 218 8.47 -20.11 4.71
C PRO A 218 8.03 -18.66 4.44
N ALA A 219 6.91 -18.51 3.73
CA ALA A 219 6.36 -17.21 3.42
C ALA A 219 4.85 -17.17 3.62
N SER A 220 4.33 -16.03 4.04
CA SER A 220 2.90 -15.82 4.29
C SER A 220 2.40 -14.54 3.62
N THR A 221 1.09 -14.31 3.68
CA THR A 221 0.57 -12.98 3.33
C THR A 221 0.93 -11.97 4.40
N ILE A 222 1.06 -10.69 4.02
CA ILE A 222 1.30 -9.59 4.97
C ILE A 222 0.22 -9.59 6.06
N HIS A 223 -1.05 -9.75 5.68
CA HIS A 223 -2.17 -9.83 6.62
C HIS A 223 -2.00 -10.95 7.66
N LYS A 224 -1.63 -12.15 7.20
CA LYS A 224 -1.41 -13.30 8.10
C LYS A 224 -0.20 -13.06 9.01
N ALA A 225 0.88 -12.50 8.49
CA ALA A 225 2.09 -12.21 9.26
C ALA A 225 1.84 -11.17 10.36
N LEU A 226 0.94 -10.21 10.10
CA LEU A 226 0.58 -9.17 11.07
C LEU A 226 -0.60 -9.57 11.98
N GLY A 227 -1.13 -10.79 11.87
CA GLY A 227 -2.29 -11.21 12.62
C GLY A 227 -3.59 -10.50 12.27
N LEU A 228 -3.63 -9.81 11.11
CA LEU A 228 -4.84 -9.14 10.63
C LEU A 228 -5.83 -10.20 10.15
N LEU A 229 -6.84 -10.48 10.96
CA LEU A 229 -7.99 -11.29 10.57
C LEU A 229 -9.02 -10.36 9.94
N ALA A 230 -9.57 -10.75 8.79
CA ALA A 230 -10.74 -10.07 8.25
C ALA A 230 -11.95 -10.41 9.11
N ASP A 231 -12.66 -9.41 9.58
CA ASP A 231 -13.96 -9.58 10.22
C ASP A 231 -14.99 -10.06 9.20
N SER A 232 -16.18 -10.46 9.66
CA SER A 232 -17.29 -10.87 8.80
C SER A 232 -17.65 -9.83 7.71
N ASP A 233 -17.32 -8.56 7.94
CA ASP A 233 -17.59 -7.43 7.05
C ASP A 233 -16.41 -7.07 6.13
N GLY A 234 -15.32 -7.87 6.18
CA GLY A 234 -14.13 -7.67 5.35
C GLY A 234 -13.20 -6.53 5.82
N GLU A 235 -13.46 -5.94 6.97
CA GLU A 235 -12.54 -5.01 7.62
C GLU A 235 -11.46 -5.77 8.39
N PHE A 236 -10.23 -5.24 8.38
CA PHE A 236 -9.11 -5.85 9.09
C PHE A 236 -9.01 -5.24 10.49
N GLY A 237 -8.99 -6.09 11.51
CA GLY A 237 -8.74 -5.68 12.88
C GLY A 237 -7.37 -5.02 13.09
N GLU A 238 -7.14 -4.46 14.29
CA GLU A 238 -5.83 -3.87 14.62
C GLU A 238 -4.71 -4.92 14.54
N PRO A 239 -3.53 -4.55 14.02
CA PRO A 239 -2.41 -5.50 13.90
C PRO A 239 -1.94 -5.94 15.28
N THR A 240 -1.85 -7.24 15.48
CA THR A 240 -1.14 -7.80 16.62
C THR A 240 0.35 -7.51 16.46
N MET A 241 0.95 -6.87 17.45
CA MET A 241 2.40 -6.65 17.43
C MET A 241 3.10 -8.00 17.35
N LEU A 242 3.97 -8.17 16.37
CA LEU A 242 4.91 -9.28 16.34
C LEU A 242 5.98 -8.98 17.38
N ASP A 243 6.03 -9.78 18.45
CA ASP A 243 7.09 -9.78 19.45
C ASP A 243 8.45 -10.17 18.85
#